data_b355c1b2b6067afae8c6843787fc7b3f
#
_entry.id   b355c1b2b6067afae8c6843787fc7b3f
#
_cell.length_a   1.000
_cell.length_b   1.000
_cell.length_c   1.000
_cell.angle_alpha   90.00
_cell.angle_beta   90.00
_cell.angle_gamma   90.00
#
_symmetry.space_group_name_H-M   'P 1'
#
loop_
_entity.id
_entity.type
_entity.pdbx_description
1 polymer ?
#
loop_
_entity_poly.entity_id
_entity_poly.type
_entity_poly.pdbx_seq_one_letter_code
_entity_poly.pdbx_strand_id
1 'polypeptide(L)'
;MKNIKPECLPVDKKRRQLMKWLAITGGVSTLGGMIPTSVFAADDDEIRIGYWPIVGGLPLYVALEQGFFKEAGLNVKGVKFASAQQIVEGMITGRIHGCANGTATGALGLGAITSPGLFKIICSNPSNHKLVLDEFLVPLNSTAKAISDLKGKKIACGPGIQNVTMAKIILEKNGFTHPSVIELPVGQHVPALAAGQIDGVYTLEPTGTVGRMKNLSRTLETGVISKYVLGNADAPWFGGAAALNASFIAEKPEQTKKFIAAYQKAVDFIAAHPDKARENVAGYTSIEPALVKEVPLPGFVMYPDLKGDNLQWFQKFYDVFTERKIFSKPVDVASLIYQG
;
A
#
# COMPACT_ATOMS: atom_id res chain seq x y z
N MET A 1 21.21 33.10 -40.59
CA MET A 1 19.94 32.41 -40.27
C MET A 1 19.82 31.22 -41.26
N LYS A 2 20.15 30.01 -40.81
CA LYS A 2 19.98 28.78 -41.58
C LYS A 2 18.94 27.92 -40.87
N ASN A 3 17.82 27.67 -41.56
CA ASN A 3 16.76 26.78 -41.18
C ASN A 3 17.26 25.32 -41.12
N ILE A 4 17.19 24.68 -39.96
CA ILE A 4 17.43 23.23 -39.83
C ILE A 4 16.04 22.57 -39.69
N LYS A 5 15.67 21.79 -40.69
CA LYS A 5 14.50 20.90 -40.64
C LYS A 5 14.84 19.65 -39.83
N PRO A 6 13.93 19.08 -39.03
CA PRO A 6 14.16 17.82 -38.34
C PRO A 6 14.12 16.65 -39.33
N GLU A 7 15.18 15.87 -39.39
CA GLU A 7 15.23 14.59 -40.12
C GLU A 7 14.45 13.51 -39.35
N CYS A 8 13.50 12.89 -40.06
CA CYS A 8 12.81 11.67 -39.62
C CYS A 8 13.78 10.49 -39.72
N LEU A 9 13.97 9.76 -38.61
CA LEU A 9 14.72 8.51 -38.58
C LEU A 9 14.00 7.41 -39.38
N PRO A 10 14.70 6.54 -40.10
CA PRO A 10 14.11 5.53 -40.98
C PRO A 10 13.54 4.36 -40.17
N VAL A 11 12.28 4.04 -40.41
CA VAL A 11 11.58 2.87 -39.88
C VAL A 11 12.21 1.59 -40.39
N ASP A 12 12.62 0.72 -39.48
CA ASP A 12 13.32 -0.53 -39.67
C ASP A 12 12.63 -1.47 -40.68
N LYS A 13 13.26 -1.71 -41.83
CA LYS A 13 12.81 -2.61 -42.88
C LYS A 13 12.71 -4.09 -42.46
N LYS A 14 13.32 -4.47 -41.36
CA LYS A 14 13.29 -5.86 -40.87
C LYS A 14 11.92 -6.26 -40.29
N ARG A 15 11.14 -5.32 -39.75
CA ARG A 15 9.78 -5.61 -39.27
C ARG A 15 8.77 -5.89 -40.39
N ARG A 16 9.00 -5.40 -41.61
CA ARG A 16 8.12 -5.64 -42.77
C ARG A 16 8.37 -6.99 -43.48
N GLN A 17 9.53 -7.60 -43.32
CA GLN A 17 9.81 -8.90 -43.89
C GLN A 17 9.26 -10.07 -43.09
N LEU A 18 9.10 -9.93 -41.77
CA LEU A 18 8.51 -10.97 -40.90
C LEU A 18 7.02 -11.21 -41.15
N MET A 19 6.28 -10.24 -41.66
CA MET A 19 4.85 -10.37 -41.95
C MET A 19 4.53 -10.89 -43.36
N LYS A 20 5.52 -11.09 -44.23
CA LYS A 20 5.32 -11.62 -45.58
C LYS A 20 5.55 -13.12 -45.74
N TRP A 21 6.03 -13.79 -44.69
CA TRP A 21 6.30 -15.25 -44.71
C TRP A 21 5.16 -16.12 -44.15
N LEU A 22 4.03 -15.51 -43.75
CA LEU A 22 2.86 -16.22 -43.17
C LEU A 22 1.67 -16.35 -44.14
N ALA A 23 1.87 -16.08 -45.44
CA ALA A 23 0.78 -16.04 -46.41
C ALA A 23 1.06 -16.83 -47.69
N ILE A 24 1.73 -17.98 -47.66
CA ILE A 24 1.74 -18.93 -48.77
C ILE A 24 1.96 -20.33 -48.22
N THR A 25 0.89 -21.08 -47.98
CA THR A 25 0.69 -22.48 -48.35
C THR A 25 -0.77 -22.83 -48.05
N GLY A 26 -1.57 -22.69 -49.08
CA GLY A 26 -2.89 -23.34 -49.11
C GLY A 26 -2.71 -24.81 -49.49
N GLY A 27 -3.29 -25.68 -48.69
CA GLY A 27 -3.37 -27.12 -48.93
C GLY A 27 -4.47 -27.72 -48.08
N VAL A 28 -5.61 -28.01 -48.70
CA VAL A 28 -6.76 -28.68 -48.16
C VAL A 28 -6.36 -30.08 -47.70
N SER A 29 -6.58 -30.41 -46.41
CA SER A 29 -6.82 -31.77 -45.96
C SER A 29 -7.67 -31.77 -44.70
N THR A 30 -8.91 -32.16 -44.86
CA THR A 30 -9.88 -32.48 -43.81
C THR A 30 -9.41 -33.68 -43.01
N LEU A 31 -8.99 -33.44 -41.75
CA LEU A 31 -9.02 -34.45 -40.67
C LEU A 31 -9.24 -33.69 -39.38
N GLY A 32 -10.40 -33.99 -38.77
CA GLY A 32 -10.85 -33.40 -37.52
C GLY A 32 -9.89 -33.73 -36.37
N GLY A 33 -9.05 -32.76 -36.04
CA GLY A 33 -8.29 -32.75 -34.81
C GLY A 33 -8.71 -31.48 -34.06
N MET A 34 -9.51 -31.64 -33.01
CA MET A 34 -9.74 -30.61 -32.00
C MET A 34 -8.37 -30.21 -31.42
N ILE A 35 -7.82 -29.08 -31.87
CA ILE A 35 -6.76 -28.41 -31.13
C ILE A 35 -7.45 -27.86 -29.89
N PRO A 36 -7.10 -28.30 -28.66
CA PRO A 36 -7.60 -27.64 -27.49
C PRO A 36 -6.93 -26.24 -27.49
N THR A 37 -7.66 -25.21 -27.91
CA THR A 37 -7.37 -23.87 -27.51
C THR A 37 -7.57 -23.84 -25.99
N SER A 38 -6.53 -24.19 -25.25
CA SER A 38 -6.43 -23.79 -23.85
C SER A 38 -6.25 -22.25 -23.86
N VAL A 39 -7.35 -21.55 -24.10
CA VAL A 39 -7.54 -20.24 -23.56
C VAL A 39 -7.24 -20.42 -22.07
N PHE A 40 -6.20 -19.81 -21.56
CA PHE A 40 -6.07 -19.58 -20.14
C PHE A 40 -7.32 -18.78 -19.74
N ALA A 41 -8.40 -19.49 -19.44
CA ALA A 41 -9.51 -18.93 -18.69
C ALA A 41 -8.86 -18.46 -17.38
N ALA A 42 -8.78 -17.15 -17.17
CA ALA A 42 -8.57 -16.63 -15.83
C ALA A 42 -9.63 -17.36 -14.98
N ASP A 43 -9.19 -18.01 -13.91
CA ASP A 43 -10.07 -18.71 -12.98
C ASP A 43 -11.06 -17.64 -12.49
N ASP A 44 -12.30 -17.71 -12.98
CA ASP A 44 -13.33 -16.67 -12.81
C ASP A 44 -13.74 -16.56 -11.34
N ASP A 45 -13.22 -17.47 -10.49
CA ASP A 45 -13.42 -17.52 -9.05
C ASP A 45 -12.21 -17.00 -8.23
N GLU A 46 -11.07 -16.61 -8.85
CA GLU A 46 -9.92 -16.08 -8.13
C GLU A 46 -10.16 -14.62 -7.68
N ILE A 47 -10.22 -14.39 -6.36
CA ILE A 47 -10.32 -13.06 -5.77
C ILE A 47 -8.92 -12.49 -5.57
N ARG A 48 -8.53 -11.48 -6.35
CA ARG A 48 -7.22 -10.84 -6.29
C ARG A 48 -7.27 -9.60 -5.39
N ILE A 49 -6.44 -9.59 -4.33
CA ILE A 49 -6.34 -8.47 -3.37
C ILE A 49 -4.94 -7.86 -3.44
N GLY A 50 -4.88 -6.60 -3.81
CA GLY A 50 -3.62 -5.85 -3.85
C GLY A 50 -3.07 -5.55 -2.46
N TYR A 51 -1.75 -5.67 -2.27
CA TYR A 51 -1.11 -5.28 -1.02
C TYR A 51 0.23 -4.58 -1.24
N TRP A 52 0.58 -3.68 -0.32
CA TRP A 52 1.89 -3.06 -0.20
C TRP A 52 2.67 -3.77 0.92
N PRO A 53 4.01 -4.03 0.76
CA PRO A 53 4.76 -4.91 1.66
C PRO A 53 5.14 -4.24 2.99
N ILE A 54 4.15 -3.90 3.81
CA ILE A 54 4.29 -3.35 5.16
C ILE A 54 3.46 -4.15 6.16
N VAL A 55 3.74 -3.98 7.46
CA VAL A 55 3.00 -4.68 8.53
C VAL A 55 1.51 -4.32 8.57
N GLY A 56 1.14 -3.15 8.04
CA GLY A 56 -0.27 -2.76 7.91
C GLY A 56 -1.12 -3.76 7.13
N GLY A 57 -0.54 -4.56 6.22
CA GLY A 57 -1.24 -5.61 5.47
C GLY A 57 -1.55 -6.90 6.26
N LEU A 58 -1.17 -6.98 7.53
CA LEU A 58 -1.20 -8.19 8.34
C LEU A 58 -2.55 -8.95 8.34
N PRO A 59 -3.74 -8.34 8.36
CA PRO A 59 -4.99 -9.10 8.31
C PRO A 59 -5.12 -9.96 7.05
N LEU A 60 -4.71 -9.45 5.87
CA LEU A 60 -4.68 -10.27 4.65
C LEU A 60 -3.69 -11.43 4.79
N TYR A 61 -2.48 -11.17 5.29
CA TYR A 61 -1.44 -12.18 5.44
C TYR A 61 -1.89 -13.32 6.35
N VAL A 62 -2.46 -12.97 7.51
CA VAL A 62 -3.03 -13.94 8.45
C VAL A 62 -4.18 -14.73 7.81
N ALA A 63 -5.12 -14.05 7.12
CA ALA A 63 -6.25 -14.72 6.50
C ALA A 63 -5.82 -15.73 5.43
N LEU A 64 -4.74 -15.45 4.70
CA LEU A 64 -4.17 -16.36 3.70
C LEU A 64 -3.43 -17.53 4.37
N GLU A 65 -2.51 -17.26 5.30
CA GLU A 65 -1.63 -18.27 5.91
C GLU A 65 -2.36 -19.17 6.90
N GLN A 66 -3.34 -18.63 7.67
CA GLN A 66 -4.17 -19.44 8.55
C GLN A 66 -5.30 -20.17 7.80
N GLY A 67 -5.43 -19.94 6.49
CA GLY A 67 -6.41 -20.61 5.66
C GLY A 67 -7.86 -20.15 5.83
N PHE A 68 -8.13 -19.01 6.46
CA PHE A 68 -9.48 -18.52 6.74
C PHE A 68 -10.32 -18.29 5.48
N PHE A 69 -9.70 -17.86 4.38
CA PHE A 69 -10.37 -17.75 3.10
C PHE A 69 -10.72 -19.13 2.52
N LYS A 70 -9.81 -20.10 2.62
CA LYS A 70 -10.07 -21.49 2.16
C LYS A 70 -11.18 -22.15 2.95
N GLU A 71 -11.20 -21.97 4.29
CA GLU A 71 -12.29 -22.45 5.15
C GLU A 71 -13.64 -21.84 4.76
N ALA A 72 -13.65 -20.59 4.29
CA ALA A 72 -14.85 -19.92 3.77
C ALA A 72 -15.22 -20.36 2.34
N GLY A 73 -14.44 -21.25 1.71
CA GLY A 73 -14.64 -21.69 0.33
C GLY A 73 -14.28 -20.62 -0.71
N LEU A 74 -13.30 -19.75 -0.40
CA LEU A 74 -12.86 -18.69 -1.29
C LEU A 74 -11.44 -18.95 -1.80
N ASN A 75 -11.22 -18.73 -3.10
CA ASN A 75 -9.90 -18.70 -3.72
C ASN A 75 -9.37 -17.27 -3.74
N VAL A 76 -8.63 -16.87 -2.69
CA VAL A 76 -8.07 -15.52 -2.55
C VAL A 76 -6.56 -15.51 -2.78
N LYS A 77 -6.10 -14.55 -3.59
CA LYS A 77 -4.70 -14.34 -3.90
C LYS A 77 -4.23 -12.93 -3.57
N GLY A 78 -3.17 -12.82 -2.81
CA GLY A 78 -2.47 -11.55 -2.58
C GLY A 78 -1.62 -11.16 -3.79
N VAL A 79 -1.78 -9.93 -4.28
CA VAL A 79 -0.99 -9.37 -5.39
C VAL A 79 -0.14 -8.23 -4.87
N LYS A 80 1.18 -8.40 -4.90
CA LYS A 80 2.14 -7.40 -4.41
C LYS A 80 2.30 -6.23 -5.38
N PHE A 81 2.29 -5.02 -4.84
CA PHE A 81 2.53 -3.78 -5.58
C PHE A 81 3.68 -2.98 -4.98
N ALA A 82 4.30 -2.12 -5.78
CA ALA A 82 5.38 -1.25 -5.33
C ALA A 82 4.88 0.02 -4.61
N SER A 83 3.63 0.43 -4.84
CA SER A 83 3.03 1.60 -4.21
C SER A 83 1.50 1.48 -4.07
N ALA A 84 0.93 2.28 -3.16
CA ALA A 84 -0.52 2.36 -2.98
C ALA A 84 -1.24 2.93 -4.21
N GLN A 85 -0.61 3.83 -4.97
CA GLN A 85 -1.17 4.33 -6.23
C GLN A 85 -1.39 3.21 -7.23
N GLN A 86 -0.40 2.34 -7.41
CA GLN A 86 -0.53 1.19 -8.32
C GLN A 86 -1.64 0.22 -7.87
N ILE A 87 -1.89 0.09 -6.57
CA ILE A 87 -3.02 -0.69 -6.05
C ILE A 87 -4.34 -0.05 -6.50
N VAL A 88 -4.50 1.27 -6.30
CA VAL A 88 -5.71 1.99 -6.70
C VAL A 88 -5.92 1.92 -8.22
N GLU A 89 -4.87 2.09 -9.02
CA GLU A 89 -4.92 1.88 -10.47
C GLU A 89 -5.36 0.45 -10.84
N GLY A 90 -4.86 -0.56 -10.11
CA GLY A 90 -5.29 -1.95 -10.26
C GLY A 90 -6.76 -2.16 -9.93
N MET A 91 -7.31 -1.43 -8.95
CA MET A 91 -8.74 -1.42 -8.62
C MET A 91 -9.58 -0.74 -9.71
N ILE A 92 -9.15 0.43 -10.19
CA ILE A 92 -9.85 1.17 -11.27
C ILE A 92 -9.92 0.34 -12.55
N THR A 93 -8.85 -0.36 -12.90
CA THR A 93 -8.77 -1.18 -14.13
C THR A 93 -9.38 -2.57 -13.98
N GLY A 94 -9.91 -2.93 -12.82
CA GLY A 94 -10.46 -4.27 -12.54
C GLY A 94 -9.41 -5.40 -12.49
N ARG A 95 -8.12 -5.07 -12.47
CA ARG A 95 -7.04 -6.07 -12.36
C ARG A 95 -7.04 -6.78 -11.00
N ILE A 96 -7.52 -6.10 -9.96
CA ILE A 96 -7.74 -6.63 -8.61
C ILE A 96 -9.14 -6.26 -8.13
N HIS A 97 -9.68 -7.08 -7.22
CA HIS A 97 -11.04 -6.94 -6.67
C HIS A 97 -11.10 -6.11 -5.40
N GLY A 98 -9.95 -5.70 -4.89
CA GLY A 98 -9.84 -4.90 -3.69
C GLY A 98 -8.40 -4.76 -3.24
N CYS A 99 -8.20 -4.17 -2.07
CA CYS A 99 -6.90 -3.97 -1.45
C CYS A 99 -6.88 -4.38 0.02
N ALA A 100 -5.70 -4.74 0.52
CA ALA A 100 -5.45 -5.03 1.93
C ALA A 100 -5.26 -3.75 2.74
N ASN A 101 -5.36 -3.85 4.08
CA ASN A 101 -4.87 -2.84 5.01
C ASN A 101 -3.42 -2.44 4.68
N GLY A 102 -3.02 -1.24 5.08
CA GLY A 102 -1.75 -0.67 4.67
C GLY A 102 -1.78 -0.02 3.29
N THR A 103 -2.85 -0.20 2.49
CA THR A 103 -3.06 0.64 1.31
C THR A 103 -3.37 2.06 1.74
N ALA A 104 -2.53 3.01 1.33
CA ALA A 104 -2.58 4.39 1.77
C ALA A 104 -3.94 5.04 1.49
N THR A 105 -4.60 5.53 2.56
CA THR A 105 -5.95 6.11 2.46
C THR A 105 -5.99 7.41 1.66
N GLY A 106 -4.88 8.16 1.61
CA GLY A 106 -4.75 9.30 0.69
C GLY A 106 -4.80 8.90 -0.79
N ALA A 107 -4.23 7.74 -1.15
CA ALA A 107 -4.36 7.21 -2.51
C ALA A 107 -5.79 6.72 -2.78
N LEU A 108 -6.43 6.06 -1.81
CA LEU A 108 -7.84 5.68 -1.89
C LEU A 108 -8.75 6.90 -2.04
N GLY A 109 -8.49 7.99 -1.31
CA GLY A 109 -9.22 9.25 -1.44
C GLY A 109 -9.14 9.85 -2.84
N LEU A 110 -7.95 9.86 -3.45
CA LEU A 110 -7.79 10.26 -4.86
C LEU A 110 -8.55 9.32 -5.80
N GLY A 111 -8.51 8.01 -5.54
CA GLY A 111 -9.30 7.02 -6.29
C GLY A 111 -10.80 7.30 -6.21
N ALA A 112 -11.32 7.63 -5.02
CA ALA A 112 -12.72 7.99 -4.82
C ALA A 112 -13.13 9.29 -5.53
N ILE A 113 -12.20 10.26 -5.65
CA ILE A 113 -12.44 11.50 -6.40
C ILE A 113 -12.46 11.23 -7.91
N THR A 114 -11.51 10.44 -8.41
CA THR A 114 -11.31 10.12 -9.83
C THR A 114 -12.38 9.17 -10.36
N SER A 115 -12.76 8.18 -9.55
CA SER A 115 -13.76 7.16 -9.86
C SER A 115 -14.77 7.06 -8.71
N PRO A 116 -15.78 7.95 -8.66
CA PRO A 116 -16.80 7.93 -7.60
C PRO A 116 -17.49 6.58 -7.48
N GLY A 117 -17.61 6.06 -6.27
CA GLY A 117 -18.21 4.75 -6.03
C GLY A 117 -17.31 3.55 -6.33
N LEU A 118 -16.00 3.75 -6.54
CA LEU A 118 -15.06 2.68 -6.89
C LEU A 118 -15.02 1.54 -5.88
N PHE A 119 -15.08 1.84 -4.58
CA PHE A 119 -14.85 0.85 -3.51
C PHE A 119 -15.63 1.16 -2.24
N LYS A 120 -15.64 0.19 -1.33
CA LYS A 120 -16.05 0.34 0.06
C LYS A 120 -14.96 -0.17 1.01
N ILE A 121 -14.65 0.62 2.04
CA ILE A 121 -13.68 0.29 3.09
C ILE A 121 -14.31 -0.74 4.05
N ILE A 122 -13.64 -1.86 4.27
CA ILE A 122 -14.08 -2.93 5.16
C ILE A 122 -13.30 -2.98 6.48
N CYS A 123 -12.05 -2.46 6.48
CA CYS A 123 -11.20 -2.41 7.67
C CYS A 123 -10.20 -1.26 7.52
N SER A 124 -9.77 -0.67 8.64
CA SER A 124 -8.68 0.30 8.65
C SER A 124 -7.71 0.03 9.79
N ASN A 125 -6.49 0.58 9.70
CA ASN A 125 -5.45 0.37 10.71
C ASN A 125 -5.09 1.67 11.42
N PRO A 126 -5.72 1.95 12.60
CA PRO A 126 -5.30 3.06 13.45
C PRO A 126 -3.90 2.81 13.99
N SER A 127 -3.10 3.88 14.02
CA SER A 127 -1.72 3.85 14.51
C SER A 127 -1.42 5.11 15.29
N ASN A 128 -0.49 5.03 16.24
CA ASN A 128 0.04 6.13 17.02
C ASN A 128 1.35 5.71 17.69
N HIS A 129 1.83 6.46 18.68
CA HIS A 129 3.07 6.11 19.38
C HIS A 129 3.01 4.81 20.21
N LYS A 130 1.81 4.27 20.51
CA LYS A 130 1.59 2.99 21.22
C LYS A 130 1.35 1.83 20.25
N LEU A 131 0.63 2.12 19.16
CA LEU A 131 0.33 1.19 18.07
C LEU A 131 1.18 1.57 16.86
N VAL A 132 2.48 1.32 16.97
CA VAL A 132 3.48 1.87 16.06
C VAL A 132 3.37 1.27 14.67
N LEU A 133 3.20 2.13 13.67
CA LEU A 133 3.34 1.80 12.26
C LEU A 133 4.36 2.72 11.59
N ASP A 134 4.39 4.00 11.96
CA ASP A 134 5.20 5.04 11.36
C ASP A 134 6.34 5.50 12.26
N GLU A 135 7.46 5.82 11.65
CA GLU A 135 8.66 6.23 12.35
C GLU A 135 9.61 7.04 11.47
N PHE A 136 10.53 7.73 12.12
CA PHE A 136 11.63 8.45 11.48
C PHE A 136 12.96 7.80 11.88
N LEU A 137 13.71 7.33 10.88
CA LEU A 137 15.01 6.67 11.08
C LEU A 137 16.17 7.57 10.66
N VAL A 138 17.31 7.33 11.30
CA VAL A 138 18.60 7.92 10.93
C VAL A 138 19.67 6.83 10.92
N PRO A 139 20.84 7.03 10.27
CA PRO A 139 21.98 6.10 10.36
C PRO A 139 22.35 5.81 11.82
N LEU A 140 22.84 4.61 12.09
CA LEU A 140 23.20 4.20 13.45
C LEU A 140 24.18 5.17 14.14
N ASN A 141 25.14 5.69 13.38
CA ASN A 141 26.17 6.62 13.85
C ASN A 141 25.74 8.11 13.80
N SER A 142 24.50 8.41 13.45
CA SER A 142 23.99 9.79 13.40
C SER A 142 23.99 10.42 14.81
N THR A 143 24.42 11.64 14.92
CA THR A 143 24.39 12.45 16.16
C THR A 143 23.06 13.18 16.36
N ALA A 144 22.13 13.15 15.40
CA ALA A 144 20.83 13.78 15.49
C ALA A 144 20.03 13.26 16.69
N LYS A 145 19.48 14.15 17.49
CA LYS A 145 18.61 13.85 18.66
C LYS A 145 17.14 14.13 18.37
N ALA A 146 16.86 14.97 17.39
CA ALA A 146 15.51 15.35 16.96
C ALA A 146 15.46 15.47 15.43
N ILE A 147 14.25 15.43 14.86
CA ILE A 147 14.04 15.60 13.41
C ILE A 147 14.55 16.99 12.95
N SER A 148 14.45 18.01 13.81
CA SER A 148 14.98 19.36 13.53
C SER A 148 16.49 19.42 13.27
N ASP A 149 17.26 18.45 13.79
CA ASP A 149 18.72 18.38 13.61
C ASP A 149 19.10 17.95 12.18
N LEU A 150 18.13 17.50 11.41
CA LEU A 150 18.32 17.05 10.03
C LEU A 150 18.13 18.17 8.99
N LYS A 151 18.07 19.45 9.41
CA LYS A 151 17.98 20.58 8.48
C LYS A 151 19.17 20.62 7.53
N GLY A 152 18.87 20.77 6.22
CA GLY A 152 19.90 20.75 5.17
C GLY A 152 20.40 19.34 4.81
N LYS A 153 19.86 18.31 5.41
CA LYS A 153 20.19 16.90 5.15
C LYS A 153 19.30 16.28 4.08
N LYS A 154 19.74 15.16 3.52
CA LYS A 154 18.98 14.38 2.52
C LYS A 154 17.96 13.47 3.22
N ILE A 155 16.69 13.80 3.07
CA ILE A 155 15.59 13.07 3.69
C ILE A 155 14.82 12.29 2.63
N ALA A 156 14.51 11.03 2.93
CA ALA A 156 13.70 10.18 2.08
C ALA A 156 12.34 9.81 2.74
N CYS A 157 11.45 9.29 1.92
CA CYS A 157 10.21 8.65 2.36
C CYS A 157 9.82 7.53 1.38
N GLY A 158 8.83 6.72 1.73
CA GLY A 158 8.21 5.77 0.82
C GLY A 158 7.54 6.48 -0.37
N PRO A 159 7.34 5.77 -1.50
CA PRO A 159 6.73 6.36 -2.68
C PRO A 159 5.26 6.69 -2.46
N GLY A 160 4.81 7.74 -3.15
CA GLY A 160 3.42 8.10 -3.26
C GLY A 160 2.97 9.30 -2.45
N ILE A 161 1.86 9.89 -2.93
CA ILE A 161 1.38 11.19 -2.49
C ILE A 161 1.17 11.30 -0.97
N GLN A 162 0.66 10.24 -0.31
CA GLN A 162 0.48 10.25 1.13
C GLN A 162 1.82 10.33 1.85
N ASN A 163 2.79 9.46 1.52
CA ASN A 163 4.08 9.42 2.21
C ASN A 163 4.85 10.74 2.02
N VAL A 164 4.85 11.28 0.80
CA VAL A 164 5.47 12.57 0.49
C VAL A 164 4.81 13.72 1.27
N THR A 165 3.47 13.74 1.31
CA THR A 165 2.73 14.78 2.04
C THR A 165 3.00 14.71 3.54
N MET A 166 2.92 13.50 4.13
CA MET A 166 3.18 13.30 5.56
C MET A 166 4.62 13.68 5.92
N ALA A 167 5.61 13.21 5.16
CA ALA A 167 7.01 13.55 5.38
C ALA A 167 7.24 15.07 5.35
N LYS A 168 6.67 15.77 4.37
CA LYS A 168 6.77 17.24 4.28
C LYS A 168 6.14 17.93 5.48
N ILE A 169 4.94 17.54 5.91
CA ILE A 169 4.29 18.12 7.09
C ILE A 169 5.14 17.88 8.35
N ILE A 170 5.64 16.67 8.55
CA ILE A 170 6.50 16.33 9.69
C ILE A 170 7.74 17.25 9.70
N LEU A 171 8.40 17.42 8.56
CA LEU A 171 9.56 18.29 8.43
C LEU A 171 9.22 19.75 8.68
N GLU A 172 8.14 20.29 8.10
CA GLU A 172 7.65 21.65 8.33
C GLU A 172 7.39 21.92 9.82
N LYS A 173 6.74 20.99 10.52
CA LYS A 173 6.49 21.06 11.97
C LYS A 173 7.77 21.02 12.81
N ASN A 174 8.87 20.53 12.23
CA ASN A 174 10.21 20.54 12.82
C ASN A 174 11.09 21.69 12.30
N GLY A 175 10.46 22.73 11.71
CA GLY A 175 11.09 23.98 11.35
C GLY A 175 11.89 23.96 10.04
N PHE A 176 11.59 23.03 9.13
CA PHE A 176 12.11 23.08 7.77
C PHE A 176 11.27 24.03 6.92
N THR A 177 11.95 24.85 6.11
CA THR A 177 11.30 25.74 5.14
C THR A 177 11.31 25.06 3.78
N HIS A 178 10.11 24.86 3.19
CA HIS A 178 9.93 24.21 1.88
C HIS A 178 10.68 22.87 1.75
N PRO A 179 10.43 21.87 2.62
CA PRO A 179 11.16 20.62 2.60
C PRO A 179 10.98 19.87 1.27
N SER A 180 12.08 19.34 0.75
CA SER A 180 12.08 18.35 -0.31
C SER A 180 12.36 16.96 0.27
N VAL A 181 11.79 15.92 -0.31
CA VAL A 181 12.01 14.55 0.09
C VAL A 181 12.29 13.67 -1.14
N ILE A 182 13.11 12.64 -0.94
CA ILE A 182 13.47 11.67 -1.98
C ILE A 182 12.51 10.47 -1.83
N GLU A 183 11.84 10.09 -2.89
CA GLU A 183 11.01 8.88 -2.89
C GLU A 183 11.88 7.64 -3.13
N LEU A 184 11.89 6.72 -2.18
CA LEU A 184 12.57 5.43 -2.28
C LEU A 184 11.61 4.28 -1.94
N PRO A 185 11.67 3.15 -2.65
CA PRO A 185 10.99 1.93 -2.23
C PRO A 185 11.35 1.57 -0.79
N VAL A 186 10.37 1.14 0.02
CA VAL A 186 10.59 0.86 1.46
C VAL A 186 11.73 -0.11 1.75
N GLY A 187 11.93 -1.10 0.88
CA GLY A 187 13.07 -2.04 1.00
C GLY A 187 14.45 -1.42 0.78
N GLN A 188 14.52 -0.19 0.24
CA GLN A 188 15.78 0.54 0.01
C GLN A 188 16.11 1.52 1.14
N HIS A 189 15.21 1.78 2.08
CA HIS A 189 15.41 2.79 3.13
C HIS A 189 16.62 2.47 4.01
N VAL A 190 16.67 1.27 4.58
CA VAL A 190 17.77 0.86 5.45
C VAL A 190 19.10 0.74 4.70
N PRO A 191 19.19 0.10 3.52
CA PRO A 191 20.40 0.12 2.70
C PRO A 191 20.89 1.53 2.37
N ALA A 192 20.00 2.46 2.01
CA ALA A 192 20.37 3.84 1.67
C ALA A 192 20.91 4.63 2.87
N LEU A 193 20.34 4.42 4.08
CA LEU A 193 20.87 4.97 5.33
C LEU A 193 22.27 4.42 5.64
N ALA A 194 22.43 3.09 5.55
CA ALA A 194 23.70 2.42 5.83
C ALA A 194 24.81 2.85 4.86
N ALA A 195 24.48 3.10 3.60
CA ALA A 195 25.42 3.57 2.58
C ALA A 195 25.67 5.09 2.61
N GLY A 196 25.02 5.85 3.51
CA GLY A 196 25.16 7.31 3.58
C GLY A 196 24.56 8.05 2.36
N GLN A 197 23.66 7.41 1.62
CA GLN A 197 22.98 8.04 0.47
C GLN A 197 21.91 9.02 0.92
N ILE A 198 21.30 8.75 2.08
CA ILE A 198 20.34 9.61 2.77
C ILE A 198 20.73 9.74 4.26
N ASP A 199 20.36 10.86 4.88
CA ASP A 199 20.67 11.18 6.27
C ASP A 199 19.50 10.86 7.22
N GLY A 200 18.28 10.73 6.69
CA GLY A 200 17.09 10.37 7.44
C GLY A 200 15.99 9.88 6.53
N VAL A 201 15.05 9.13 7.09
CA VAL A 201 13.89 8.63 6.34
C VAL A 201 12.64 8.53 7.21
N TYR A 202 11.54 9.07 6.71
CA TYR A 202 10.20 8.74 7.18
C TYR A 202 9.78 7.39 6.57
N THR A 203 9.46 6.42 7.41
CA THR A 203 9.17 5.04 6.97
C THR A 203 8.08 4.37 7.80
N LEU A 204 7.72 3.17 7.39
CA LEU A 204 6.71 2.33 8.02
C LEU A 204 7.32 0.97 8.39
N GLU A 205 6.78 0.35 9.46
CA GLU A 205 7.18 -0.99 9.86
C GLU A 205 6.83 -2.05 8.79
N PRO A 206 7.65 -3.09 8.61
CA PRO A 206 8.74 -3.52 9.48
C PRO A 206 10.13 -2.93 9.16
N THR A 207 10.21 -1.85 8.37
CA THR A 207 11.50 -1.29 7.93
C THR A 207 12.37 -0.83 9.11
N GLY A 208 11.77 -0.18 10.10
CA GLY A 208 12.50 0.26 11.27
C GLY A 208 13.01 -0.90 12.11
N THR A 209 12.20 -1.93 12.31
CA THR A 209 12.65 -3.16 12.98
C THR A 209 13.85 -3.77 12.23
N VAL A 210 13.81 -3.89 10.90
CA VAL A 210 14.95 -4.39 10.12
C VAL A 210 16.21 -3.55 10.37
N GLY A 211 16.07 -2.22 10.34
CA GLY A 211 17.21 -1.33 10.57
C GLY A 211 17.84 -1.45 11.96
N ARG A 212 17.00 -1.49 12.99
CA ARG A 212 17.42 -1.64 14.38
C ARG A 212 18.09 -2.99 14.63
N MET A 213 17.44 -4.08 14.23
CA MET A 213 17.91 -5.43 14.50
C MET A 213 19.20 -5.79 13.74
N LYS A 214 19.42 -5.17 12.58
CA LYS A 214 20.66 -5.32 11.80
C LYS A 214 21.76 -4.33 12.21
N ASN A 215 21.51 -3.46 13.18
CA ASN A 215 22.43 -2.40 13.60
C ASN A 215 22.88 -1.48 12.44
N LEU A 216 21.95 -1.15 11.53
CA LEU A 216 22.19 -0.30 10.35
C LEU A 216 21.59 1.11 10.52
N SER A 217 20.53 1.21 11.30
CA SER A 217 19.88 2.47 11.61
C SER A 217 19.29 2.44 13.02
N ARG A 218 18.93 3.63 13.51
CA ARG A 218 18.18 3.78 14.75
C ARG A 218 16.94 4.62 14.54
N THR A 219 15.93 4.35 15.32
CA THR A 219 14.71 5.17 15.35
C THR A 219 15.02 6.47 16.08
N LEU A 220 14.69 7.58 15.43
CA LEU A 220 14.74 8.92 16.02
C LEU A 220 13.44 9.22 16.77
N GLU A 221 12.30 8.86 16.14
CA GLU A 221 10.97 9.06 16.71
C GLU A 221 9.94 8.12 16.07
N THR A 222 8.92 7.69 16.85
CA THR A 222 7.78 6.87 16.40
C THR A 222 6.47 7.66 16.54
N GLY A 223 5.41 7.24 15.80
CA GLY A 223 4.09 7.88 15.87
C GLY A 223 4.11 9.33 15.40
N VAL A 224 5.00 9.63 14.44
CA VAL A 224 5.28 11.00 13.99
C VAL A 224 4.07 11.64 13.29
N ILE A 225 3.19 10.85 12.66
CA ILE A 225 1.97 11.37 12.03
C ILE A 225 0.99 11.84 13.10
N SER A 226 0.70 11.02 14.10
CA SER A 226 -0.19 11.41 15.20
C SER A 226 0.29 12.70 15.87
N LYS A 227 1.57 12.78 16.18
CA LYS A 227 2.17 13.93 16.85
C LYS A 227 2.17 15.19 16.00
N TYR A 228 2.70 15.13 14.77
CA TYR A 228 2.99 16.31 13.97
C TYR A 228 1.88 16.67 12.97
N VAL A 229 1.12 15.68 12.49
CA VAL A 229 0.05 15.91 11.51
C VAL A 229 -1.29 16.10 12.20
N LEU A 230 -1.64 15.21 13.14
CA LEU A 230 -2.89 15.30 13.90
C LEU A 230 -2.78 16.18 15.15
N GLY A 231 -1.56 16.54 15.56
CA GLY A 231 -1.30 17.44 16.70
C GLY A 231 -1.50 16.79 18.08
N ASN A 232 -1.62 15.47 18.15
CA ASN A 232 -1.78 14.72 19.39
C ASN A 232 -1.14 13.32 19.22
N ALA A 233 -0.13 13.00 20.04
CA ALA A 233 0.59 11.72 19.94
C ALA A 233 -0.29 10.49 20.22
N ASP A 234 -1.36 10.62 20.97
CA ASP A 234 -2.33 9.54 21.26
C ASP A 234 -3.41 9.42 20.16
N ALA A 235 -3.54 10.40 19.26
CA ALA A 235 -4.54 10.37 18.21
C ALA A 235 -4.33 9.17 17.27
N PRO A 236 -5.37 8.35 17.03
CA PRO A 236 -5.26 7.29 16.03
C PRO A 236 -5.27 7.89 14.62
N TRP A 237 -4.22 7.69 13.83
CA TRP A 237 -4.26 8.04 12.42
C TRP A 237 -4.62 6.82 11.57
N PHE A 238 -5.58 7.02 10.69
CA PHE A 238 -6.13 5.97 9.82
C PHE A 238 -5.47 6.04 8.44
N GLY A 239 -4.16 5.77 8.39
CA GLY A 239 -3.35 5.95 7.18
C GLY A 239 -3.41 4.80 6.18
N GLY A 240 -3.99 3.68 6.54
CA GLY A 240 -4.15 2.52 5.66
C GLY A 240 -5.52 1.87 5.83
N ALA A 241 -6.06 1.33 4.74
CA ALA A 241 -7.33 0.62 4.77
C ALA A 241 -7.35 -0.59 3.83
N ALA A 242 -8.21 -1.57 4.16
CA ALA A 242 -8.67 -2.61 3.26
C ALA A 242 -10.01 -2.19 2.66
N ALA A 243 -10.14 -2.39 1.36
CA ALA A 243 -11.36 -2.05 0.63
C ALA A 243 -11.65 -3.10 -0.45
N LEU A 244 -12.92 -3.26 -0.78
CA LEU A 244 -13.39 -4.08 -1.89
C LEU A 244 -14.01 -3.18 -2.97
N ASN A 245 -13.78 -3.51 -4.24
CA ASN A 245 -14.42 -2.82 -5.35
C ASN A 245 -15.94 -2.92 -5.24
N ALA A 246 -16.63 -1.83 -5.47
CA ALA A 246 -18.09 -1.80 -5.41
C ALA A 246 -18.74 -2.72 -6.46
N SER A 247 -18.12 -2.88 -7.63
CA SER A 247 -18.53 -3.87 -8.63
C SER A 247 -18.46 -5.30 -8.09
N PHE A 248 -17.34 -5.68 -7.44
CA PHE A 248 -17.20 -6.99 -6.81
C PHE A 248 -18.27 -7.22 -5.73
N ILE A 249 -18.53 -6.21 -4.89
CA ILE A 249 -19.57 -6.29 -3.84
C ILE A 249 -20.95 -6.53 -4.47
N ALA A 250 -21.26 -5.82 -5.55
CA ALA A 250 -22.56 -5.92 -6.21
C ALA A 250 -22.76 -7.23 -7.00
N GLU A 251 -21.69 -7.68 -7.70
CA GLU A 251 -21.74 -8.86 -8.56
C GLU A 251 -21.59 -10.17 -7.78
N LYS A 252 -20.88 -10.15 -6.66
CA LYS A 252 -20.54 -11.35 -5.85
C LYS A 252 -20.91 -11.15 -4.36
N PRO A 253 -22.17 -10.86 -4.01
CA PRO A 253 -22.57 -10.51 -2.64
C PRO A 253 -22.29 -11.62 -1.63
N GLU A 254 -22.48 -12.89 -1.97
CA GLU A 254 -22.22 -14.01 -1.06
C GLU A 254 -20.71 -14.22 -0.84
N GLN A 255 -19.88 -14.05 -1.89
CA GLN A 255 -18.44 -14.11 -1.74
C GLN A 255 -17.93 -12.91 -0.91
N THR A 256 -18.53 -11.74 -1.08
CA THR A 256 -18.24 -10.53 -0.27
C THR A 256 -18.47 -10.77 1.21
N LYS A 257 -19.64 -11.32 1.60
CA LYS A 257 -19.95 -11.65 3.00
C LYS A 257 -18.94 -12.66 3.58
N LYS A 258 -18.65 -13.73 2.84
CA LYS A 258 -17.65 -14.73 3.24
C LYS A 258 -16.25 -14.13 3.38
N PHE A 259 -15.85 -13.25 2.44
CA PHE A 259 -14.57 -12.56 2.48
C PHE A 259 -14.45 -11.69 3.73
N ILE A 260 -15.45 -10.87 4.02
CA ILE A 260 -15.47 -9.98 5.19
C ILE A 260 -15.44 -10.79 6.48
N ALA A 261 -16.21 -11.89 6.57
CA ALA A 261 -16.19 -12.76 7.73
C ALA A 261 -14.81 -13.42 7.95
N ALA A 262 -14.15 -13.90 6.89
CA ALA A 262 -12.81 -14.46 6.98
C ALA A 262 -11.76 -13.38 7.36
N TYR A 263 -11.95 -12.17 6.86
CA TYR A 263 -11.09 -11.02 7.21
C TYR A 263 -11.26 -10.61 8.69
N GLN A 264 -12.50 -10.59 9.20
CA GLN A 264 -12.80 -10.38 10.64
C GLN A 264 -12.10 -11.44 11.49
N LYS A 265 -12.19 -12.72 11.10
CA LYS A 265 -11.49 -13.83 11.78
C LYS A 265 -9.97 -13.57 11.89
N ALA A 266 -9.37 -13.01 10.85
CA ALA A 266 -7.96 -12.64 10.87
C ALA A 266 -7.67 -11.49 11.84
N VAL A 267 -8.52 -10.47 11.89
CA VAL A 267 -8.39 -9.36 12.85
C VAL A 267 -8.51 -9.86 14.28
N ASP A 268 -9.49 -10.74 14.56
CA ASP A 268 -9.69 -11.37 15.87
C ASP A 268 -8.48 -12.25 16.26
N PHE A 269 -7.94 -13.01 15.29
CA PHE A 269 -6.74 -13.81 15.52
C PHE A 269 -5.52 -12.95 15.87
N ILE A 270 -5.32 -11.81 15.19
CA ILE A 270 -4.23 -10.88 15.50
C ILE A 270 -4.36 -10.36 16.95
N ALA A 271 -5.56 -10.00 17.35
CA ALA A 271 -5.81 -9.50 18.71
C ALA A 271 -5.57 -10.59 19.78
N ALA A 272 -6.02 -11.83 19.53
CA ALA A 272 -5.90 -12.94 20.46
C ALA A 272 -4.50 -13.57 20.48
N HIS A 273 -3.78 -13.56 19.35
CA HIS A 273 -2.53 -14.28 19.17
C HIS A 273 -1.47 -13.41 18.44
N PRO A 274 -1.10 -12.22 19.00
CA PRO A 274 -0.24 -11.25 18.29
C PRO A 274 1.13 -11.83 17.89
N ASP A 275 1.71 -12.71 18.71
CA ASP A 275 3.02 -13.31 18.41
C ASP A 275 2.95 -14.27 17.22
N LYS A 276 1.91 -15.11 17.15
CA LYS A 276 1.68 -15.98 15.99
C LYS A 276 1.33 -15.19 14.74
N ALA A 277 0.58 -14.10 14.89
CA ALA A 277 0.23 -13.24 13.78
C ALA A 277 1.47 -12.60 13.15
N ARG A 278 2.45 -12.17 13.97
CA ARG A 278 3.71 -11.59 13.48
C ARG A 278 4.48 -12.52 12.55
N GLU A 279 4.42 -13.83 12.76
CA GLU A 279 5.10 -14.82 11.90
C GLU A 279 4.68 -14.70 10.43
N ASN A 280 3.46 -14.25 10.18
CA ASN A 280 2.93 -14.09 8.82
C ASN A 280 3.45 -12.82 8.10
N VAL A 281 4.22 -11.93 8.76
CA VAL A 281 4.79 -10.73 8.14
C VAL A 281 5.93 -11.07 7.17
N ALA A 282 6.73 -12.10 7.48
CA ALA A 282 7.95 -12.44 6.74
C ALA A 282 7.68 -12.83 5.26
N GLY A 283 6.61 -13.55 4.98
CA GLY A 283 6.27 -13.99 3.61
C GLY A 283 5.84 -12.85 2.66
N TYR A 284 5.47 -11.69 3.22
CA TYR A 284 4.84 -10.59 2.47
C TYR A 284 5.65 -9.29 2.47
N THR A 285 6.66 -9.20 3.33
CA THR A 285 7.53 -8.02 3.47
C THR A 285 8.99 -8.40 3.25
N SER A 286 9.90 -7.46 3.47
CA SER A 286 11.35 -7.70 3.37
C SER A 286 12.01 -8.17 4.67
N ILE A 287 11.23 -8.38 5.75
CA ILE A 287 11.79 -8.82 7.03
C ILE A 287 12.12 -10.31 7.01
N GLU A 288 13.24 -10.66 7.62
CA GLU A 288 13.64 -12.06 7.81
C GLU A 288 12.79 -12.72 8.92
N PRO A 289 12.45 -14.02 8.79
CA PRO A 289 11.62 -14.72 9.79
C PRO A 289 12.14 -14.60 11.22
N ALA A 290 13.47 -14.59 11.42
CA ALA A 290 14.09 -14.47 12.74
C ALA A 290 13.80 -13.13 13.46
N LEU A 291 13.42 -12.08 12.71
CA LEU A 291 13.22 -10.72 13.22
C LEU A 291 11.76 -10.36 13.46
N VAL A 292 10.81 -11.18 13.03
CA VAL A 292 9.38 -10.81 13.05
C VAL A 292 8.83 -10.57 14.46
N LYS A 293 9.38 -11.20 15.47
CA LYS A 293 8.95 -11.06 16.88
C LYS A 293 9.09 -9.63 17.40
N GLU A 294 10.05 -8.89 16.86
CA GLU A 294 10.36 -7.52 17.26
C GLU A 294 9.48 -6.45 16.55
N VAL A 295 8.66 -6.87 15.58
CA VAL A 295 7.81 -5.95 14.82
C VAL A 295 6.65 -5.47 15.67
N PRO A 296 6.51 -4.16 15.92
CA PRO A 296 5.31 -3.61 16.55
C PRO A 296 4.10 -3.78 15.62
N LEU A 297 2.92 -3.88 16.20
CA LEU A 297 1.68 -4.02 15.45
C LEU A 297 0.82 -2.76 15.55
N PRO A 298 0.28 -2.26 14.43
CA PRO A 298 -0.78 -1.26 14.44
C PRO A 298 -2.09 -1.87 14.95
N GLY A 299 -3.07 -1.05 15.26
CA GLY A 299 -4.44 -1.50 15.48
C GLY A 299 -5.12 -1.91 14.17
N PHE A 300 -6.21 -2.67 14.29
CA PHE A 300 -7.09 -3.00 13.16
C PHE A 300 -8.53 -2.85 13.61
N VAL A 301 -9.32 -2.08 12.84
CA VAL A 301 -10.72 -1.77 13.13
C VAL A 301 -11.57 -2.11 11.92
N MET A 302 -12.49 -3.03 12.09
CA MET A 302 -13.43 -3.42 11.04
C MET A 302 -14.53 -2.39 10.87
N TYR A 303 -15.18 -2.39 9.71
CA TYR A 303 -16.15 -1.38 9.27
C TYR A 303 -17.28 -1.08 10.29
N PRO A 304 -17.82 -2.03 11.07
CA PRO A 304 -18.91 -1.71 12.01
C PRO A 304 -18.47 -0.76 13.13
N ASP A 305 -17.16 -0.73 13.42
CA ASP A 305 -16.56 0.09 14.46
C ASP A 305 -15.82 1.33 13.92
N LEU A 306 -15.84 1.53 12.60
CA LEU A 306 -15.42 2.80 11.97
C LEU A 306 -16.50 3.87 12.10
N LYS A 307 -16.88 4.18 13.34
CA LYS A 307 -17.93 5.14 13.75
C LYS A 307 -17.45 5.96 14.96
N GLY A 308 -18.23 6.95 15.38
CA GLY A 308 -17.89 7.79 16.54
C GLY A 308 -16.50 8.41 16.38
N ASP A 309 -15.68 8.29 17.43
CA ASP A 309 -14.33 8.87 17.46
C ASP A 309 -13.41 8.31 16.36
N ASN A 310 -13.52 7.02 16.01
CA ASN A 310 -12.74 6.43 14.92
C ASN A 310 -13.04 7.11 13.60
N LEU A 311 -14.33 7.35 13.31
CA LEU A 311 -14.73 8.05 12.08
C LEU A 311 -14.26 9.50 12.08
N GLN A 312 -14.34 10.21 13.22
CA GLN A 312 -13.90 11.59 13.34
C GLN A 312 -12.39 11.74 13.09
N TRP A 313 -11.56 10.86 13.67
CA TRP A 313 -10.12 10.87 13.42
C TRP A 313 -9.76 10.47 12.00
N PHE A 314 -10.51 9.53 11.41
CA PHE A 314 -10.32 9.15 10.02
C PHE A 314 -10.66 10.32 9.09
N GLN A 315 -11.79 11.01 9.32
CA GLN A 315 -12.16 12.22 8.57
C GLN A 315 -11.10 13.31 8.73
N LYS A 316 -10.65 13.59 9.96
CA LYS A 316 -9.61 14.59 10.22
C LYS A 316 -8.33 14.29 9.44
N PHE A 317 -7.96 13.03 9.31
CA PHE A 317 -6.79 12.64 8.49
C PHE A 317 -7.04 12.91 7.00
N TYR A 318 -8.24 12.67 6.48
CA TYR A 318 -8.60 13.00 5.10
C TYR A 318 -8.64 14.50 4.83
N ASP A 319 -9.08 15.29 5.81
CA ASP A 319 -9.14 16.74 5.70
C ASP A 319 -7.76 17.38 5.49
N VAL A 320 -6.69 16.76 6.03
CA VAL A 320 -5.31 17.17 5.79
C VAL A 320 -4.98 17.23 4.29
N PHE A 321 -5.46 16.26 3.50
CA PHE A 321 -5.21 16.23 2.05
C PHE A 321 -6.00 17.32 1.32
N THR A 322 -7.18 17.66 1.79
CA THR A 322 -8.01 18.76 1.27
C THR A 322 -7.36 20.11 1.59
N GLU A 323 -6.94 20.32 2.84
CA GLU A 323 -6.24 21.52 3.30
C GLU A 323 -4.93 21.75 2.53
N ARG A 324 -4.22 20.67 2.22
CA ARG A 324 -2.99 20.69 1.43
C ARG A 324 -3.23 20.78 -0.08
N LYS A 325 -4.51 20.89 -0.52
CA LYS A 325 -4.90 20.96 -1.94
C LYS A 325 -4.45 19.74 -2.76
N ILE A 326 -4.27 18.60 -2.10
CA ILE A 326 -4.02 17.30 -2.75
C ILE A 326 -5.34 16.75 -3.27
N PHE A 327 -6.39 16.82 -2.44
CA PHE A 327 -7.75 16.54 -2.88
C PHE A 327 -8.35 17.79 -3.51
N SER A 328 -8.92 17.66 -4.71
CA SER A 328 -9.60 18.74 -5.43
C SER A 328 -10.94 19.13 -4.81
N LYS A 329 -11.48 18.28 -3.94
CA LYS A 329 -12.71 18.48 -3.16
C LYS A 329 -12.64 17.64 -1.88
N PRO A 330 -13.39 18.02 -0.82
CA PRO A 330 -13.51 17.19 0.37
C PRO A 330 -14.04 15.80 0.05
N VAL A 331 -13.56 14.80 0.76
CA VAL A 331 -14.01 13.41 0.67
C VAL A 331 -14.66 13.04 1.99
N ASP A 332 -15.94 12.71 1.96
CA ASP A 332 -16.68 12.19 3.12
C ASP A 332 -16.31 10.73 3.36
N VAL A 333 -15.55 10.48 4.42
CA VAL A 333 -15.08 9.15 4.79
C VAL A 333 -16.24 8.21 5.10
N ALA A 334 -17.32 8.70 5.72
CA ALA A 334 -18.48 7.88 6.06
C ALA A 334 -19.10 7.23 4.81
N SER A 335 -19.11 7.97 3.69
CA SER A 335 -19.62 7.48 2.40
C SER A 335 -18.78 6.36 1.79
N LEU A 336 -17.50 6.25 2.18
CA LEU A 336 -16.57 5.22 1.69
C LEU A 336 -16.65 3.92 2.49
N ILE A 337 -17.20 3.93 3.70
CA ILE A 337 -17.27 2.76 4.57
C ILE A 337 -18.38 1.81 4.07
N TYR A 338 -18.09 0.50 4.13
CA TYR A 338 -19.07 -0.54 3.85
C TYR A 338 -20.18 -0.50 4.92
N GLN A 339 -21.44 -0.72 4.52
CA GLN A 339 -22.59 -0.59 5.42
C GLN A 339 -23.29 -1.93 5.71
N GLY A 340 -22.83 -3.03 5.11
CA GLY A 340 -23.46 -4.36 5.24
C GLY A 340 -24.21 -4.80 4.01
#